data_a858691e00cd8deae5cdb5f6f037393d
#
_entry.id   a858691e00cd8deae5cdb5f6f037393d
#
_cell.length_a   1.000
_cell.length_b   1.000
_cell.length_c   1.000
_cell.angle_alpha   90.00
_cell.angle_beta   90.00
_cell.angle_gamma   90.00
#
_symmetry.space_group_name_H-M   'P 1'
#
loop_
_entity.id
_entity.type
_entity.pdbx_description
1 polymer ?
#
loop_
_entity_poly.entity_id
_entity_poly.type
_entity_poly.pdbx_seq_one_letter_code
_entity_poly.pdbx_strand_id
1 'polypeptide(L)'
;MPYAKFQFKSGINREGTDYTNAGGWFDSSLIRFRKGFVEKLGGWAKNTTQTFLGTCRNLFPWISLAGTKFLFLGTNLKAYVKEGSGFYDITPIRLTTSAGDVTFAKVGNGDATITVSDTAHGAVANDFVTFSGAVSLGGNITAPVLNQEYQIATIVDANSYTIEAKDTSGDPVLAAAGDSGNGGGSTVGAYQLNTGLNTYISSTGWGIDAWGINAYGSASSLTFTNQLRLWSSDNFGEDLILHPRGGAIYYWNTSDGTSTRAVNITSLSGANLAPTVGLQSIVSETDRHVFVLGSDPLNDAGTARTGTLDPMLVAFSDQESITEWEPQTTNTAGSVRLSVGSEIIGGIRSRQETLVWTDQALYSIQFVGPPLTFAVNLISQGTGMLAPNVAINAPSGVYWMAEDGFYRYNGSVQRLECTVLSYVQQNLDMSQAYKCFAIANKQFNEVWWFYPSTQDGTGEISRYVIYNYLENTWSIGELVRTAWVDEDVFEEPLATLSGYLYNQETGQDADGSPMDNVFIESSDFDLQD
;
A
#
# COMPACT_ATOMS: atom_id res chain seq x y z
N MET A 1 -56.93 6.53 15.25
CA MET A 1 -55.56 7.05 15.32
C MET A 1 -55.27 7.77 14.03
N PRO A 2 -54.84 9.03 14.03
CA PRO A 2 -54.39 9.67 12.82
C PRO A 2 -53.12 8.95 12.32
N TYR A 3 -53.08 8.67 11.03
CA TYR A 3 -51.87 8.14 10.40
C TYR A 3 -50.86 9.30 10.26
N ALA A 4 -49.69 9.19 10.89
CA ALA A 4 -48.55 10.07 10.64
C ALA A 4 -47.73 9.49 9.46
N LYS A 5 -47.54 10.28 8.41
CA LYS A 5 -46.67 9.90 7.30
C LYS A 5 -45.25 10.38 7.61
N PHE A 6 -44.34 9.44 7.86
CA PHE A 6 -42.91 9.76 7.96
C PHE A 6 -42.30 9.69 6.56
N GLN A 7 -41.56 10.70 6.18
CA GLN A 7 -40.80 10.72 4.93
C GLN A 7 -39.37 11.11 5.26
N PHE A 8 -38.51 10.12 5.24
CA PHE A 8 -37.09 10.29 5.53
C PHE A 8 -36.34 10.79 4.29
N LYS A 9 -35.37 11.70 4.52
CA LYS A 9 -34.43 12.15 3.49
C LYS A 9 -33.29 11.13 3.36
N SER A 10 -32.87 10.86 2.12
CA SER A 10 -31.70 10.01 1.86
C SER A 10 -30.42 10.63 2.41
N GLY A 11 -29.50 9.77 2.88
CA GLY A 11 -28.21 10.16 3.43
C GLY A 11 -28.21 10.32 4.95
N ILE A 12 -27.06 10.05 5.52
CA ILE A 12 -26.79 10.24 6.96
C ILE A 12 -26.40 11.69 7.20
N ASN A 13 -26.93 12.27 8.28
CA ASN A 13 -26.58 13.63 8.69
C ASN A 13 -26.27 13.65 10.19
N ARG A 14 -25.02 13.99 10.53
CA ARG A 14 -24.51 14.13 11.91
C ARG A 14 -23.95 15.52 12.21
N GLU A 15 -24.20 16.51 11.34
CA GLU A 15 -23.74 17.89 11.56
C GLU A 15 -24.63 18.69 12.51
N GLY A 16 -25.79 18.18 12.84
CA GLY A 16 -26.70 18.76 13.81
C GLY A 16 -26.90 17.85 15.03
N THR A 17 -27.82 18.25 15.91
CA THR A 17 -28.35 17.38 16.94
C THR A 17 -29.41 16.46 16.35
N ASP A 18 -29.67 15.31 17.00
CA ASP A 18 -30.73 14.40 16.60
C ASP A 18 -32.08 15.11 16.40
N TYR A 19 -32.41 16.05 17.28
CA TYR A 19 -33.63 16.83 17.21
C TYR A 19 -33.68 17.81 16.01
N THR A 20 -32.55 18.42 15.63
CA THR A 20 -32.50 19.34 14.49
C THR A 20 -32.54 18.65 13.14
N ASN A 21 -32.26 17.37 13.09
CA ASN A 21 -32.29 16.52 11.89
C ASN A 21 -33.62 15.73 11.78
N ALA A 22 -34.69 16.20 12.36
CA ALA A 22 -36.00 15.54 12.32
C ALA A 22 -36.38 15.11 10.88
N GLY A 23 -36.74 13.84 10.69
CA GLY A 23 -37.00 13.24 9.38
C GLY A 23 -35.74 12.90 8.57
N GLY A 24 -34.56 12.91 9.17
CA GLY A 24 -33.31 12.42 8.61
C GLY A 24 -32.87 11.10 9.22
N TRP A 25 -31.83 10.51 8.64
CA TRP A 25 -31.12 9.38 9.20
C TRP A 25 -29.88 9.89 9.95
N PHE A 26 -29.63 9.32 11.12
CA PHE A 26 -28.57 9.78 12.01
C PHE A 26 -27.36 8.83 12.02
N ASP A 27 -27.60 7.52 12.02
CA ASP A 27 -26.52 6.53 12.03
C ASP A 27 -26.83 5.35 11.10
N SER A 28 -25.79 4.65 10.68
CA SER A 28 -25.91 3.43 9.87
C SER A 28 -24.66 2.58 9.91
N SER A 29 -24.81 1.31 9.60
CA SER A 29 -23.70 0.43 9.26
C SER A 29 -24.13 -0.57 8.21
N LEU A 30 -23.24 -0.84 7.22
CA LEU A 30 -23.45 -1.75 6.09
C LEU A 30 -24.70 -1.41 5.25
N ILE A 31 -24.93 -0.10 5.09
CA ILE A 31 -26.07 0.49 4.37
C ILE A 31 -25.57 1.49 3.32
N ARG A 32 -26.25 1.52 2.17
CA ARG A 32 -26.14 2.56 1.14
C ARG A 32 -27.49 3.19 0.84
N PHE A 33 -27.46 4.35 0.19
CA PHE A 33 -28.64 4.97 -0.39
C PHE A 33 -28.60 4.83 -1.91
N ARG A 34 -29.71 4.36 -2.49
CA ARG A 34 -29.85 4.17 -3.93
C ARG A 34 -31.24 4.56 -4.37
N LYS A 35 -31.33 5.49 -5.33
CA LYS A 35 -32.61 6.01 -5.86
C LYS A 35 -33.56 6.51 -4.76
N GLY A 36 -32.97 7.14 -3.72
CA GLY A 36 -33.73 7.63 -2.59
C GLY A 36 -34.11 6.61 -1.53
N PHE A 37 -33.77 5.33 -1.72
CA PHE A 37 -34.09 4.24 -0.79
C PHE A 37 -32.84 3.75 -0.05
N VAL A 38 -33.10 3.20 1.13
CA VAL A 38 -32.10 2.49 1.94
C VAL A 38 -31.91 1.08 1.37
N GLU A 39 -30.67 0.70 1.12
CA GLU A 39 -30.30 -0.62 0.62
C GLU A 39 -29.14 -1.16 1.47
N LYS A 40 -29.18 -2.45 1.81
CA LYS A 40 -28.08 -3.14 2.49
C LYS A 40 -26.92 -3.30 1.50
N LEU A 41 -25.67 -3.15 1.98
CA LEU A 41 -24.48 -3.50 1.20
C LEU A 41 -24.47 -4.98 0.83
N GLY A 42 -23.87 -5.32 -0.30
CA GLY A 42 -23.63 -6.70 -0.68
C GLY A 42 -22.74 -7.43 0.33
N GLY A 43 -22.83 -8.75 0.36
CA GLY A 43 -21.99 -9.59 1.18
C GLY A 43 -20.58 -9.77 0.60
N TRP A 44 -19.83 -10.69 1.16
CA TRP A 44 -18.49 -11.05 0.69
C TRP A 44 -18.21 -12.54 0.89
N ALA A 45 -17.35 -13.08 0.05
CA ALA A 45 -16.89 -14.46 0.13
C ALA A 45 -15.40 -14.56 -0.19
N LYS A 46 -14.69 -15.52 0.40
CA LYS A 46 -13.29 -15.75 0.05
C LYS A 46 -13.13 -16.05 -1.43
N ASN A 47 -12.23 -15.32 -2.08
CA ASN A 47 -11.88 -15.57 -3.49
C ASN A 47 -11.08 -16.87 -3.65
N THR A 48 -10.24 -17.21 -2.66
CA THR A 48 -9.47 -18.44 -2.59
C THR A 48 -9.25 -18.85 -1.14
N THR A 49 -9.03 -20.15 -0.90
CA THR A 49 -8.67 -20.68 0.42
C THR A 49 -7.19 -20.47 0.77
N GLN A 50 -6.37 -20.08 -0.22
CA GLN A 50 -4.97 -19.77 0.02
C GLN A 50 -4.80 -18.44 0.75
N THR A 51 -3.72 -18.34 1.51
CA THR A 51 -3.36 -17.15 2.28
C THR A 51 -2.06 -16.54 1.77
N PHE A 52 -1.87 -15.26 2.06
CA PHE A 52 -0.61 -14.54 1.89
C PHE A 52 -0.13 -14.01 3.24
N LEU A 53 1.18 -13.75 3.37
CA LEU A 53 1.78 -13.24 4.60
C LEU A 53 1.74 -11.70 4.65
N GLY A 54 1.50 -11.18 5.85
CA GLY A 54 1.50 -9.74 6.11
C GLY A 54 0.15 -9.07 5.86
N THR A 55 0.10 -7.75 6.13
CA THR A 55 -1.06 -6.90 5.89
C THR A 55 -0.94 -6.26 4.52
N CYS A 56 -1.85 -6.61 3.62
CA CYS A 56 -1.89 -6.04 2.27
C CYS A 56 -2.46 -4.62 2.31
N ARG A 57 -1.75 -3.65 1.71
CA ARG A 57 -2.17 -2.24 1.61
C ARG A 57 -2.16 -1.70 0.18
N ASN A 58 -1.91 -2.58 -0.79
CA ASN A 58 -2.02 -2.26 -2.20
C ASN A 58 -2.54 -3.47 -2.96
N LEU A 59 -3.55 -3.25 -3.78
CA LEU A 59 -4.06 -4.18 -4.78
C LEU A 59 -4.03 -3.50 -6.14
N PHE A 60 -3.47 -4.16 -7.14
CA PHE A 60 -3.43 -3.64 -8.50
C PHE A 60 -3.73 -4.75 -9.51
N PRO A 61 -4.87 -4.70 -10.20
CA PRO A 61 -5.25 -5.67 -11.21
C PRO A 61 -4.75 -5.24 -12.60
N TRP A 62 -4.26 -6.17 -13.40
CA TRP A 62 -3.98 -5.94 -14.83
C TRP A 62 -4.15 -7.22 -15.65
N ILE A 63 -4.10 -7.07 -16.96
CA ILE A 63 -4.25 -8.16 -17.91
C ILE A 63 -3.05 -8.18 -18.86
N SER A 64 -2.48 -9.36 -19.12
CA SER A 64 -1.43 -9.51 -20.11
C SER A 64 -2.00 -9.52 -21.52
N LEU A 65 -1.13 -9.38 -22.52
CA LEU A 65 -1.50 -9.49 -23.93
C LEU A 65 -2.07 -10.86 -24.30
N ALA A 66 -1.71 -11.91 -23.53
CA ALA A 66 -2.27 -13.25 -23.66
C ALA A 66 -3.67 -13.39 -23.02
N GLY A 67 -4.18 -12.36 -22.36
CA GLY A 67 -5.47 -12.38 -21.67
C GLY A 67 -5.43 -12.97 -20.27
N THR A 68 -4.25 -13.26 -19.71
CA THR A 68 -4.10 -13.72 -18.34
C THR A 68 -4.35 -12.56 -17.37
N LYS A 69 -5.22 -12.79 -16.40
CA LYS A 69 -5.55 -11.82 -15.35
C LYS A 69 -4.59 -11.97 -14.19
N PHE A 70 -3.94 -10.88 -13.82
CA PHE A 70 -3.06 -10.79 -12.68
C PHE A 70 -3.58 -9.81 -11.64
N LEU A 71 -3.22 -10.04 -10.39
CA LEU A 71 -3.44 -9.12 -9.29
C LEU A 71 -2.15 -9.00 -8.47
N PHE A 72 -1.62 -7.81 -8.34
CA PHE A 72 -0.53 -7.51 -7.41
C PHE A 72 -1.07 -7.32 -6.00
N LEU A 73 -0.37 -7.86 -5.00
CA LEU A 73 -0.64 -7.65 -3.58
C LEU A 73 0.65 -7.19 -2.89
N GLY A 74 0.66 -5.94 -2.44
CA GLY A 74 1.77 -5.38 -1.68
C GLY A 74 1.49 -5.43 -0.17
N THR A 75 2.25 -6.26 0.57
CA THR A 75 2.13 -6.38 2.03
C THR A 75 3.30 -5.73 2.75
N ASN A 76 3.20 -5.59 4.07
CA ASN A 76 4.32 -5.10 4.86
C ASN A 76 5.50 -6.10 4.93
N LEU A 77 5.25 -7.36 4.61
CA LEU A 77 6.26 -8.44 4.65
C LEU A 77 6.77 -8.80 3.25
N LYS A 78 5.88 -8.92 2.27
CA LYS A 78 6.19 -9.45 0.93
C LYS A 78 5.42 -8.78 -0.18
N ALA A 79 5.84 -9.02 -1.41
CA ALA A 79 5.15 -8.66 -2.64
C ALA A 79 4.71 -9.92 -3.38
N TYR A 80 3.42 -9.99 -3.75
CA TYR A 80 2.86 -11.16 -4.43
C TYR A 80 2.20 -10.78 -5.75
N VAL A 81 2.21 -11.73 -6.68
CA VAL A 81 1.31 -11.75 -7.83
C VAL A 81 0.36 -12.93 -7.68
N LYS A 82 -0.93 -12.66 -7.84
CA LYS A 82 -1.96 -13.70 -7.94
C LYS A 82 -2.19 -14.01 -9.41
N GLU A 83 -2.10 -15.29 -9.76
CA GLU A 83 -2.53 -15.86 -11.04
C GLU A 83 -3.44 -17.06 -10.75
N GLY A 84 -4.62 -17.09 -11.37
CA GLY A 84 -5.63 -18.11 -11.04
C GLY A 84 -6.00 -18.07 -9.55
N SER A 85 -5.84 -19.18 -8.84
CA SER A 85 -6.07 -19.28 -7.38
C SER A 85 -4.82 -19.11 -6.53
N GLY A 86 -3.62 -19.05 -7.13
CA GLY A 86 -2.34 -19.04 -6.43
C GLY A 86 -1.82 -17.64 -6.11
N PHE A 87 -1.11 -17.50 -4.98
CA PHE A 87 -0.28 -16.35 -4.67
C PHE A 87 1.18 -16.73 -4.84
N TYR A 88 1.90 -15.98 -5.67
CA TYR A 88 3.30 -16.23 -5.99
C TYR A 88 4.17 -15.10 -5.46
N ASP A 89 5.19 -15.44 -4.69
CA ASP A 89 6.10 -14.47 -4.07
C ASP A 89 7.07 -13.90 -5.11
N ILE A 90 6.89 -12.65 -5.48
CA ILE A 90 7.76 -11.90 -6.38
C ILE A 90 8.64 -10.88 -5.64
N THR A 91 8.74 -10.97 -4.32
CA THR A 91 9.53 -10.03 -3.51
C THR A 91 10.97 -9.97 -4.02
N PRO A 92 11.51 -8.79 -4.33
CA PRO A 92 12.86 -8.63 -4.85
C PRO A 92 13.91 -9.19 -3.89
N ILE A 93 15.01 -9.73 -4.44
CA ILE A 93 16.21 -10.05 -3.67
C ILE A 93 17.11 -8.82 -3.63
N ARG A 94 17.40 -8.31 -2.42
CA ARG A 94 18.27 -7.15 -2.21
C ARG A 94 19.76 -7.50 -2.15
N LEU A 95 20.07 -8.72 -1.70
CA LEU A 95 21.44 -9.18 -1.51
C LEU A 95 21.50 -10.71 -1.67
N THR A 96 22.49 -11.17 -2.40
CA THR A 96 22.89 -12.57 -2.41
C THR A 96 24.35 -12.66 -1.97
N THR A 97 24.64 -13.45 -0.95
CA THR A 97 26.00 -13.59 -0.40
C THR A 97 26.88 -14.46 -1.32
N SER A 98 28.18 -14.40 -1.13
CA SER A 98 29.10 -15.36 -1.76
C SER A 98 29.00 -16.74 -1.07
N ALA A 99 29.40 -17.77 -1.77
CA ALA A 99 29.44 -19.12 -1.22
C ALA A 99 30.38 -19.19 -0.01
N GLY A 100 29.85 -19.65 1.12
CA GLY A 100 30.61 -19.83 2.37
C GLY A 100 30.62 -18.61 3.31
N ASP A 101 29.99 -17.48 2.92
CA ASP A 101 29.88 -16.32 3.82
C ASP A 101 28.94 -16.62 5.00
N VAL A 102 27.94 -17.47 4.80
CA VAL A 102 26.92 -17.81 5.80
C VAL A 102 27.31 -19.08 6.54
N THR A 103 27.25 -19.05 7.87
CA THR A 103 27.43 -20.20 8.74
C THR A 103 26.32 -20.32 9.79
N PHE A 104 26.12 -21.53 10.31
CA PHE A 104 25.07 -21.86 11.26
C PHE A 104 25.66 -22.43 12.56
N ALA A 105 25.00 -22.13 13.68
CA ALA A 105 25.29 -22.76 14.97
C ALA A 105 23.98 -22.97 15.74
N LYS A 106 23.77 -24.15 16.33
CA LYS A 106 22.66 -24.37 17.23
C LYS A 106 22.83 -23.56 18.52
N VAL A 107 21.75 -23.06 19.08
CA VAL A 107 21.75 -22.39 20.40
C VAL A 107 21.86 -23.42 21.53
N GLY A 108 21.12 -24.53 21.44
CA GLY A 108 21.13 -25.58 22.44
C GLY A 108 20.57 -26.90 21.94
N ASN A 109 20.80 -27.98 22.71
CA ASN A 109 20.15 -29.26 22.42
C ASN A 109 18.67 -29.20 22.83
N GLY A 110 17.80 -29.73 21.96
CA GLY A 110 16.34 -29.67 22.17
C GLY A 110 15.74 -28.31 21.86
N ASP A 111 16.50 -27.41 21.19
CA ASP A 111 16.06 -26.09 20.77
C ASP A 111 15.99 -26.05 19.23
N ALA A 112 14.98 -25.38 18.69
CA ALA A 112 14.85 -25.16 17.24
C ALA A 112 15.62 -23.92 16.77
N THR A 113 16.07 -23.09 17.69
CA THR A 113 16.73 -21.81 17.39
C THR A 113 18.17 -22.06 16.85
N ILE A 114 18.43 -21.53 15.68
CA ILE A 114 19.76 -21.58 15.02
C ILE A 114 20.28 -20.16 14.89
N THR A 115 21.49 -19.92 15.35
CA THR A 115 22.21 -18.68 15.08
C THR A 115 22.82 -18.77 13.68
N VAL A 116 22.56 -17.75 12.88
CA VAL A 116 23.17 -17.56 11.56
C VAL A 116 24.20 -16.44 11.68
N SER A 117 25.41 -16.68 11.22
CA SER A 117 26.47 -15.67 11.13
C SER A 117 26.69 -15.31 9.67
N ASP A 118 26.58 -14.03 9.36
CA ASP A 118 26.78 -13.44 8.04
C ASP A 118 27.17 -11.97 8.21
N THR A 119 28.35 -11.59 7.76
CA THR A 119 28.93 -10.26 8.00
C THR A 119 28.16 -9.17 7.27
N ALA A 120 27.72 -8.15 8.02
CA ALA A 120 27.03 -6.98 7.50
C ALA A 120 25.77 -7.33 6.67
N HIS A 121 24.98 -8.31 7.14
CA HIS A 121 23.78 -8.81 6.45
C HIS A 121 22.71 -7.75 6.20
N GLY A 122 22.66 -6.66 6.96
CA GLY A 122 21.73 -5.54 6.79
C GLY A 122 20.25 -5.94 6.93
N ALA A 123 19.97 -7.09 7.54
CA ALA A 123 18.61 -7.55 7.79
C ALA A 123 18.04 -6.95 9.08
N VAL A 124 16.71 -6.85 9.13
CA VAL A 124 15.94 -6.50 10.32
C VAL A 124 15.10 -7.70 10.76
N ALA A 125 14.58 -7.67 11.98
CA ALA A 125 13.67 -8.70 12.45
C ALA A 125 12.45 -8.82 11.52
N ASN A 126 11.99 -10.05 11.30
CA ASN A 126 10.94 -10.44 10.35
C ASN A 126 11.32 -10.43 8.86
N ASP A 127 12.54 -10.05 8.49
CA ASP A 127 13.02 -10.21 7.12
C ASP A 127 13.05 -11.68 6.70
N PHE A 128 13.10 -11.92 5.38
CA PHE A 128 13.17 -13.25 4.82
C PHE A 128 14.51 -13.49 4.13
N VAL A 129 15.04 -14.69 4.32
CA VAL A 129 16.27 -15.16 3.67
C VAL A 129 16.06 -16.60 3.20
N THR A 130 16.50 -16.89 1.99
CA THR A 130 16.53 -18.25 1.46
C THR A 130 17.96 -18.75 1.43
N PHE A 131 18.21 -19.88 2.08
CA PHE A 131 19.53 -20.51 2.05
C PHE A 131 19.60 -21.61 1.00
N SER A 132 20.79 -21.75 0.42
CA SER A 132 21.15 -22.83 -0.52
C SER A 132 22.59 -23.26 -0.34
N GLY A 133 22.92 -24.46 -0.78
CA GLY A 133 24.29 -25.00 -0.70
C GLY A 133 24.76 -25.41 0.71
N ALA A 134 23.89 -25.28 1.72
CA ALA A 134 24.22 -25.72 3.08
C ALA A 134 24.23 -27.23 3.20
N VAL A 135 25.18 -27.77 4.00
CA VAL A 135 25.23 -29.18 4.40
C VAL A 135 24.72 -29.35 5.83
N SER A 136 24.40 -30.60 6.21
CA SER A 136 23.92 -30.92 7.57
C SER A 136 24.89 -30.46 8.66
N LEU A 137 24.35 -30.06 9.81
CA LEU A 137 25.15 -29.81 11.02
C LEU A 137 25.61 -31.09 11.72
N GLY A 138 25.13 -32.27 11.29
CA GLY A 138 25.59 -33.59 11.76
C GLY A 138 24.59 -34.36 12.61
N GLY A 139 23.44 -33.77 12.93
CA GLY A 139 22.36 -34.41 13.68
C GLY A 139 21.00 -34.24 13.01
N ASN A 140 20.03 -33.66 13.74
CA ASN A 140 18.67 -33.42 13.23
C ASN A 140 18.58 -32.25 12.24
N ILE A 141 19.50 -31.31 12.34
CA ILE A 141 19.56 -30.15 11.43
C ILE A 141 20.24 -30.59 10.13
N THR A 142 19.46 -31.13 9.23
CA THR A 142 19.91 -31.70 7.95
C THR A 142 20.00 -30.63 6.86
N ALA A 143 20.60 -30.97 5.72
CA ALA A 143 20.69 -30.07 4.58
C ALA A 143 19.29 -29.58 4.07
N PRO A 144 18.25 -30.43 3.93
CA PRO A 144 16.90 -29.96 3.59
C PRO A 144 16.30 -29.02 4.62
N VAL A 145 16.60 -29.19 5.92
CA VAL A 145 16.18 -28.25 6.97
C VAL A 145 16.83 -26.89 6.76
N LEU A 146 18.10 -26.81 6.38
CA LEU A 146 18.79 -25.52 6.19
C LEU A 146 18.45 -24.85 4.85
N ASN A 147 18.35 -25.63 3.75
CA ASN A 147 18.21 -25.11 2.39
C ASN A 147 16.74 -24.79 2.05
N GLN A 148 16.16 -23.79 2.71
CA GLN A 148 14.82 -23.29 2.47
C GLN A 148 14.70 -21.82 2.88
N GLU A 149 13.52 -21.23 2.72
CA GLU A 149 13.24 -19.87 3.15
C GLU A 149 12.95 -19.83 4.65
N TYR A 150 13.58 -18.86 5.33
CA TYR A 150 13.37 -18.56 6.74
C TYR A 150 12.98 -17.10 6.96
N GLN A 151 12.08 -16.88 7.91
CA GLN A 151 11.88 -15.58 8.51
C GLN A 151 12.89 -15.39 9.65
N ILE A 152 13.57 -14.26 9.67
CA ILE A 152 14.53 -13.91 10.70
C ILE A 152 13.76 -13.60 12.00
N ALA A 153 14.05 -14.36 13.05
CA ALA A 153 13.37 -14.23 14.33
C ALA A 153 13.90 -13.04 15.14
N THR A 154 15.21 -12.98 15.35
CA THR A 154 15.84 -11.93 16.16
C THR A 154 17.18 -11.52 15.56
N ILE A 155 17.43 -10.22 15.52
CA ILE A 155 18.76 -9.69 15.21
C ILE A 155 19.60 -9.72 16.48
N VAL A 156 20.74 -10.42 16.43
CA VAL A 156 21.71 -10.47 17.54
C VAL A 156 22.64 -9.27 17.46
N ASP A 157 23.25 -9.06 16.29
CA ASP A 157 24.10 -7.90 15.97
C ASP A 157 24.18 -7.66 14.45
N ALA A 158 25.06 -6.79 13.99
CA ALA A 158 25.22 -6.47 12.56
C ALA A 158 25.71 -7.66 11.70
N ASN A 159 26.20 -8.74 12.33
CA ASN A 159 26.81 -9.89 11.68
C ASN A 159 26.13 -11.21 12.04
N SER A 160 25.09 -11.19 12.85
CA SER A 160 24.39 -12.42 13.29
C SER A 160 22.94 -12.19 13.64
N TYR A 161 22.13 -13.22 13.40
CA TYR A 161 20.71 -13.26 13.72
C TYR A 161 20.26 -14.70 14.02
N THR A 162 19.02 -14.91 14.42
CA THR A 162 18.45 -16.23 14.68
C THR A 162 17.32 -16.55 13.71
N ILE A 163 17.20 -17.85 13.42
CA ILE A 163 16.06 -18.44 12.72
C ILE A 163 15.52 -19.62 13.53
N GLU A 164 14.27 -20.00 13.29
CA GLU A 164 13.66 -21.19 13.87
C GLU A 164 13.72 -22.33 12.85
N ALA A 165 14.53 -23.36 13.12
CA ALA A 165 14.68 -24.51 12.25
C ALA A 165 13.35 -25.26 12.11
N LYS A 166 12.96 -25.54 10.87
CA LYS A 166 11.72 -26.25 10.52
C LYS A 166 12.00 -27.27 9.42
N ASP A 167 11.19 -28.30 9.34
CA ASP A 167 11.22 -29.22 8.21
C ASP A 167 10.49 -28.61 6.97
N THR A 168 10.43 -29.36 5.90
CA THR A 168 9.75 -28.96 4.65
C THR A 168 8.22 -28.87 4.77
N SER A 169 7.65 -29.39 5.87
CA SER A 169 6.23 -29.27 6.20
C SER A 169 5.93 -28.04 7.08
N GLY A 170 6.99 -27.40 7.61
CA GLY A 170 6.91 -26.25 8.48
C GLY A 170 6.95 -26.59 9.98
N ASP A 171 7.10 -27.87 10.33
CA ASP A 171 7.18 -28.30 11.73
C ASP A 171 8.56 -28.01 12.33
N PRO A 172 8.66 -27.53 13.60
CA PRO A 172 9.93 -27.22 14.24
C PRO A 172 10.86 -28.44 14.33
N VAL A 173 12.13 -28.25 13.99
CA VAL A 173 13.17 -29.28 14.11
C VAL A 173 14.11 -28.94 15.26
N LEU A 174 14.10 -29.76 16.31
CA LEU A 174 14.91 -29.53 17.49
C LEU A 174 16.33 -30.05 17.29
N ALA A 175 17.33 -29.22 17.56
CA ALA A 175 18.75 -29.59 17.41
C ALA A 175 19.15 -30.67 18.42
N ALA A 176 19.96 -31.63 17.97
CA ALA A 176 20.54 -32.72 18.74
C ALA A 176 21.98 -32.41 19.15
N ALA A 177 22.53 -33.26 20.02
CA ALA A 177 23.94 -33.17 20.42
C ALA A 177 24.91 -33.28 19.22
N GLY A 178 24.54 -34.09 18.19
CA GLY A 178 25.31 -34.27 16.98
C GLY A 178 25.38 -33.06 16.04
N ASP A 179 24.49 -32.06 16.19
CA ASP A 179 24.48 -30.86 15.37
C ASP A 179 25.61 -29.90 15.81
N SER A 180 26.83 -30.20 15.43
CA SER A 180 28.04 -29.44 15.75
C SER A 180 28.73 -28.84 14.53
N GLY A 181 28.23 -29.11 13.33
CA GLY A 181 28.71 -28.52 12.07
C GLY A 181 28.26 -27.04 11.92
N ASN A 182 28.77 -26.40 10.87
CA ASN A 182 28.53 -25.00 10.58
C ASN A 182 27.79 -24.75 9.24
N GLY A 183 27.27 -25.80 8.59
CA GLY A 183 26.60 -25.68 7.29
C GLY A 183 27.53 -25.81 6.07
N GLY A 184 28.85 -25.92 6.28
CA GLY A 184 29.85 -26.10 5.20
C GLY A 184 30.28 -24.78 4.53
N GLY A 185 31.19 -24.91 3.54
CA GLY A 185 31.80 -23.76 2.85
C GLY A 185 31.12 -23.33 1.55
N SER A 186 29.90 -23.79 1.27
CA SER A 186 29.17 -23.47 0.02
C SER A 186 27.81 -22.80 0.28
N THR A 187 27.51 -22.43 1.52
CA THR A 187 26.22 -21.82 1.88
C THR A 187 26.14 -20.43 1.32
N VAL A 188 25.00 -20.16 0.66
CA VAL A 188 24.61 -18.86 0.12
C VAL A 188 23.31 -18.44 0.79
N GLY A 189 23.21 -17.18 1.21
CA GLY A 189 21.99 -16.54 1.68
C GLY A 189 21.47 -15.55 0.65
N ALA A 190 20.23 -15.71 0.19
CA ALA A 190 19.52 -14.75 -0.66
C ALA A 190 18.50 -13.99 0.19
N TYR A 191 18.83 -12.74 0.53
CA TYR A 191 18.00 -11.87 1.35
C TYR A 191 16.95 -11.14 0.50
N GLN A 192 15.71 -11.27 0.87
CA GLN A 192 14.63 -10.52 0.26
C GLN A 192 14.69 -9.05 0.68
N LEU A 193 13.93 -8.22 -0.03
CA LEU A 193 13.70 -6.82 0.35
C LEU A 193 13.29 -6.76 1.82
N ASN A 194 13.92 -5.85 2.59
CA ASN A 194 13.59 -5.68 3.99
C ASN A 194 12.10 -5.44 4.19
N THR A 195 11.54 -6.05 5.22
CA THR A 195 10.17 -5.84 5.65
C THR A 195 9.97 -4.43 6.19
N GLY A 196 8.72 -3.97 6.23
CA GLY A 196 8.37 -2.69 6.82
C GLY A 196 7.37 -2.84 7.95
N LEU A 197 7.10 -1.73 8.63
CA LEU A 197 6.12 -1.73 9.71
C LEU A 197 4.69 -1.85 9.19
N ASN A 198 3.82 -2.41 10.00
CA ASN A 198 2.37 -2.37 9.81
C ASN A 198 1.71 -1.19 10.56
N THR A 199 2.52 -0.36 11.22
CA THR A 199 2.10 0.80 12.01
C THR A 199 2.77 2.04 11.45
N TYR A 200 2.02 3.14 11.32
CA TYR A 200 2.59 4.42 10.95
C TYR A 200 3.28 5.06 12.14
N ILE A 201 4.48 5.57 11.90
CA ILE A 201 5.26 6.37 12.85
C ILE A 201 5.52 7.70 12.15
N SER A 202 5.04 8.79 12.71
CA SER A 202 5.15 10.11 12.09
C SER A 202 6.59 10.64 12.08
N SER A 203 7.39 10.24 13.05
CA SER A 203 8.78 10.66 13.19
C SER A 203 9.49 9.85 14.29
N THR A 204 10.82 9.90 14.31
CA THR A 204 11.68 9.32 15.36
C THR A 204 12.49 10.40 16.11
N GLY A 205 11.93 11.61 16.26
CA GLY A 205 12.59 12.75 16.92
C GLY A 205 12.26 12.90 18.40
N TRP A 206 12.95 13.80 19.07
CA TRP A 206 12.71 14.17 20.47
C TRP A 206 11.32 14.84 20.60
N GLY A 207 10.49 14.34 21.52
CA GLY A 207 9.13 14.85 21.74
C GLY A 207 8.04 14.11 20.99
N ILE A 208 8.38 13.10 20.21
CA ILE A 208 7.45 12.18 19.55
C ILE A 208 7.62 10.82 20.22
N ASP A 209 6.52 10.21 20.65
CA ASP A 209 6.53 8.97 21.42
C ASP A 209 7.13 9.09 22.83
N ALA A 210 7.51 7.99 23.48
CA ALA A 210 7.96 7.99 24.87
C ALA A 210 9.18 8.90 25.11
N TRP A 211 9.18 9.66 26.21
CA TRP A 211 10.29 10.49 26.64
C TRP A 211 11.58 9.67 26.78
N GLY A 212 12.65 10.13 26.12
CA GLY A 212 13.98 9.54 26.26
C GLY A 212 14.44 8.66 25.10
N ILE A 213 13.69 8.57 24.01
CA ILE A 213 14.14 7.93 22.78
C ILE A 213 14.96 8.93 21.96
N ASN A 214 16.21 8.57 21.66
CA ASN A 214 17.23 9.34 20.95
C ASN A 214 17.82 10.54 21.69
N ALA A 215 19.04 10.95 21.29
CA ALA A 215 19.75 12.09 21.87
C ALA A 215 19.11 13.42 21.45
N TYR A 216 19.18 14.42 22.32
CA TYR A 216 18.76 15.79 22.03
C TYR A 216 19.46 16.32 20.78
N GLY A 217 18.71 16.81 19.82
CA GLY A 217 19.24 17.33 18.55
C GLY A 217 19.44 16.27 17.46
N SER A 218 19.07 15.01 17.69
CA SER A 218 19.02 14.00 16.62
C SER A 218 17.93 14.35 15.61
N ALA A 219 18.28 14.41 14.34
CA ALA A 219 17.31 14.55 13.27
C ALA A 219 16.36 13.33 13.24
N SER A 220 15.10 13.56 12.93
CA SER A 220 14.17 12.48 12.63
C SER A 220 14.67 11.71 11.40
N SER A 221 14.97 10.43 11.57
CA SER A 221 15.38 9.56 10.46
C SER A 221 14.38 8.43 10.30
N LEU A 222 13.33 8.68 9.52
CA LEU A 222 12.54 7.59 8.98
C LEU A 222 13.39 6.87 7.93
N THR A 223 13.73 5.63 8.21
CA THR A 223 14.41 4.75 7.27
C THR A 223 13.39 3.87 6.56
N PHE A 224 13.79 3.29 5.45
CA PHE A 224 12.95 2.36 4.68
C PHE A 224 12.36 1.21 5.52
N THR A 225 13.05 0.78 6.57
CA THR A 225 12.67 -0.36 7.41
C THR A 225 11.82 0.02 8.61
N ASN A 226 11.83 1.29 9.05
CA ASN A 226 11.09 1.73 10.23
C ASN A 226 9.89 2.63 9.92
N GLN A 227 9.37 2.58 8.68
CA GLN A 227 8.15 3.26 8.27
C GLN A 227 7.05 2.28 7.90
N LEU A 228 5.80 2.75 7.94
CA LEU A 228 4.65 1.99 7.44
C LEU A 228 4.91 1.57 5.99
N ARG A 229 4.84 0.27 5.71
CA ARG A 229 5.04 -0.24 4.36
C ARG A 229 3.81 0.05 3.50
N LEU A 230 3.96 1.01 2.61
CA LEU A 230 3.03 1.29 1.52
C LEU A 230 3.70 0.95 0.19
N TRP A 231 2.91 0.48 -0.75
CA TRP A 231 3.33 0.20 -2.11
C TRP A 231 2.57 1.08 -3.09
N SER A 232 3.21 1.47 -4.15
CA SER A 232 2.58 1.87 -5.39
C SER A 232 2.88 0.83 -6.47
N SER A 233 1.96 0.65 -7.37
CA SER A 233 2.10 -0.30 -8.47
C SER A 233 1.37 0.20 -9.69
N ASP A 234 1.93 -0.09 -10.85
CA ASP A 234 1.34 0.26 -12.12
C ASP A 234 1.85 -0.69 -13.21
N ASN A 235 1.14 -0.81 -14.32
CA ASN A 235 1.57 -1.62 -15.43
C ASN A 235 2.27 -0.79 -16.51
N PHE A 236 3.38 -1.31 -17.00
CA PHE A 236 4.11 -0.79 -18.15
C PHE A 236 3.98 -1.77 -19.32
N GLY A 237 2.96 -1.57 -20.15
CA GLY A 237 2.52 -2.61 -21.08
C GLY A 237 1.85 -3.77 -20.34
N GLU A 238 2.39 -4.98 -20.47
CA GLU A 238 1.91 -6.15 -19.72
C GLU A 238 2.71 -6.44 -18.44
N ASP A 239 3.82 -5.73 -18.22
CA ASP A 239 4.72 -5.91 -17.10
C ASP A 239 4.36 -5.02 -15.92
N LEU A 240 4.79 -5.39 -14.72
CA LEU A 240 4.46 -4.71 -13.49
C LEU A 240 5.64 -3.86 -12.99
N ILE A 241 5.37 -2.59 -12.70
CA ILE A 241 6.23 -1.75 -11.86
C ILE A 241 5.68 -1.82 -10.43
N LEU A 242 6.53 -2.12 -9.47
CA LEU A 242 6.19 -2.13 -8.05
C LEU A 242 7.22 -1.32 -7.27
N HIS A 243 6.72 -0.46 -6.39
CA HIS A 243 7.55 0.52 -5.70
C HIS A 243 7.11 0.66 -4.24
N PRO A 244 7.91 0.18 -3.28
CA PRO A 244 7.67 0.43 -1.86
C PRO A 244 8.06 1.88 -1.55
N ARG A 245 7.16 2.63 -0.91
CA ARG A 245 7.36 4.05 -0.57
C ARG A 245 8.67 4.26 0.18
N GLY A 246 9.48 5.22 -0.27
CA GLY A 246 10.80 5.51 0.30
C GLY A 246 11.88 4.48 -0.03
N GLY A 247 11.61 3.56 -0.94
CA GLY A 247 12.53 2.53 -1.41
C GLY A 247 12.90 2.65 -2.87
N ALA A 248 13.56 1.61 -3.40
CA ALA A 248 13.88 1.49 -4.80
C ALA A 248 12.68 1.06 -5.63
N ILE A 249 12.76 1.28 -6.93
CA ILE A 249 11.73 0.90 -7.90
C ILE A 249 12.09 -0.46 -8.50
N TYR A 250 11.10 -1.33 -8.63
CA TYR A 250 11.28 -2.69 -9.15
C TYR A 250 10.39 -2.96 -10.35
N TYR A 251 10.84 -3.88 -11.17
CA TYR A 251 10.18 -4.32 -12.38
C TYR A 251 10.01 -5.83 -12.38
N TRP A 252 8.82 -6.30 -12.68
CA TRP A 252 8.53 -7.72 -12.84
C TRP A 252 8.04 -7.97 -14.26
N ASN A 253 8.80 -8.79 -15.00
CA ASN A 253 8.49 -9.12 -16.37
C ASN A 253 7.49 -10.30 -16.39
N THR A 254 6.33 -10.07 -16.94
CA THR A 254 5.24 -11.05 -17.03
C THR A 254 5.65 -12.30 -17.82
N SER A 255 6.48 -12.15 -18.85
CA SER A 255 6.93 -13.26 -19.68
C SER A 255 7.90 -14.21 -18.99
N ASP A 256 8.57 -13.80 -17.91
CA ASP A 256 9.47 -14.64 -17.12
C ASP A 256 8.70 -15.56 -16.16
N GLY A 257 7.38 -15.36 -16.01
CA GLY A 257 6.48 -16.20 -15.23
C GLY A 257 6.56 -15.96 -13.72
N THR A 258 5.61 -16.54 -13.00
CA THR A 258 5.38 -16.31 -11.56
C THR A 258 6.44 -16.90 -10.63
N SER A 259 7.35 -17.73 -11.14
CA SER A 259 8.51 -18.25 -10.39
C SER A 259 9.67 -17.25 -10.30
N THR A 260 9.64 -16.17 -11.09
CA THR A 260 10.69 -15.16 -11.16
C THR A 260 10.36 -13.99 -10.25
N ARG A 261 11.35 -13.48 -9.54
CA ARG A 261 11.20 -12.32 -8.66
C ARG A 261 11.40 -11.02 -9.41
N ALA A 262 10.77 -9.94 -8.90
CA ALA A 262 10.99 -8.60 -9.42
C ALA A 262 12.45 -8.16 -9.22
N VAL A 263 12.95 -7.37 -10.14
CA VAL A 263 14.33 -6.86 -10.15
C VAL A 263 14.34 -5.33 -10.05
N ASN A 264 15.41 -4.77 -9.49
CA ASN A 264 15.58 -3.31 -9.43
C ASN A 264 15.72 -2.74 -10.84
N ILE A 265 15.02 -1.65 -11.15
CA ILE A 265 15.09 -1.01 -12.47
C ILE A 265 16.51 -0.57 -12.84
N THR A 266 17.34 -0.23 -11.85
CA THR A 266 18.74 0.14 -12.07
C THR A 266 19.61 -1.03 -12.52
N SER A 267 19.16 -2.27 -12.35
CA SER A 267 19.84 -3.48 -12.78
C SER A 267 19.40 -3.99 -14.15
N LEU A 268 18.39 -3.37 -14.75
CA LEU A 268 17.91 -3.74 -16.08
C LEU A 268 18.98 -3.44 -17.13
N SER A 269 19.03 -4.26 -18.17
CA SER A 269 19.95 -4.02 -19.31
C SER A 269 19.59 -2.70 -19.99
N GLY A 270 20.58 -1.83 -20.13
CA GLY A 270 20.38 -0.49 -20.71
C GLY A 270 19.88 0.55 -19.71
N ALA A 271 19.80 0.23 -18.41
CA ALA A 271 19.44 1.22 -17.41
C ALA A 271 20.47 2.37 -17.36
N ASN A 272 19.99 3.59 -17.54
CA ASN A 272 20.81 4.80 -17.57
C ASN A 272 20.19 5.87 -16.67
N LEU A 273 20.89 6.21 -15.58
CA LEU A 273 20.49 7.20 -14.58
C LEU A 273 19.08 6.99 -14.00
N ALA A 274 18.61 5.73 -13.94
CA ALA A 274 17.33 5.39 -13.33
C ALA A 274 17.30 5.80 -11.84
N PRO A 275 16.15 6.29 -11.32
CA PRO A 275 16.00 6.64 -9.90
C PRO A 275 16.31 5.45 -8.99
N THR A 276 17.02 5.74 -7.88
CA THR A 276 17.41 4.72 -6.91
C THR A 276 16.48 4.68 -5.69
N VAL A 277 15.72 5.75 -5.48
CA VAL A 277 14.76 5.90 -4.38
C VAL A 277 13.62 6.84 -4.80
N GLY A 278 12.41 6.58 -4.29
CA GLY A 278 11.26 7.43 -4.54
C GLY A 278 10.11 7.20 -3.56
N LEU A 279 9.05 8.01 -3.65
CA LEU A 279 7.85 7.89 -2.81
C LEU A 279 6.73 7.14 -3.51
N GLN A 280 6.57 7.33 -4.83
CA GLN A 280 5.53 6.67 -5.63
C GLN A 280 5.97 6.63 -7.09
N SER A 281 5.65 5.53 -7.79
CA SER A 281 5.77 5.44 -9.25
C SER A 281 4.40 5.40 -9.90
N ILE A 282 4.26 6.06 -11.06
CA ILE A 282 3.04 6.12 -11.87
C ILE A 282 3.45 6.05 -13.34
N VAL A 283 2.74 5.27 -14.15
CA VAL A 283 2.93 5.25 -15.61
C VAL A 283 1.92 6.21 -16.24
N SER A 284 2.37 7.14 -17.07
CA SER A 284 1.48 8.02 -17.82
C SER A 284 0.69 7.21 -18.85
N GLU A 285 -0.61 7.47 -18.95
CA GLU A 285 -1.52 6.70 -19.79
C GLU A 285 -1.37 7.02 -21.28
N THR A 286 -1.14 8.30 -21.60
CA THR A 286 -1.17 8.79 -22.99
C THR A 286 0.17 8.67 -23.72
N ASP A 287 1.26 8.86 -23.00
CA ASP A 287 2.61 9.02 -23.53
C ASP A 287 3.59 7.97 -22.99
N ARG A 288 3.14 7.15 -22.04
CA ARG A 288 3.87 5.99 -21.48
C ARG A 288 5.26 6.35 -20.93
N HIS A 289 5.35 7.49 -20.24
CA HIS A 289 6.47 7.80 -19.37
C HIS A 289 6.25 7.18 -18.00
N VAL A 290 7.31 6.81 -17.34
CA VAL A 290 7.28 6.41 -15.94
C VAL A 290 7.65 7.61 -15.09
N PHE A 291 6.73 8.06 -14.23
CA PHE A 291 7.01 9.08 -13.21
C PHE A 291 7.48 8.43 -11.92
N VAL A 292 8.47 9.05 -11.27
CA VAL A 292 8.83 8.78 -9.88
C VAL A 292 8.65 10.06 -9.10
N LEU A 293 7.65 10.07 -8.24
CA LEU A 293 7.30 11.18 -7.37
C LEU A 293 8.16 11.14 -6.10
N GLY A 294 8.75 12.27 -5.70
CA GLY A 294 9.73 12.31 -4.64
C GLY A 294 10.94 11.43 -4.99
N SER A 295 11.82 11.89 -5.85
CA SER A 295 12.93 11.09 -6.37
C SER A 295 14.28 11.65 -5.91
N ASP A 296 15.33 10.87 -6.04
CA ASP A 296 16.70 11.35 -5.87
C ASP A 296 17.13 12.16 -7.11
N PRO A 297 17.68 13.37 -6.91
CA PRO A 297 18.17 14.20 -8.01
C PRO A 297 19.46 13.62 -8.64
N LEU A 298 19.76 14.08 -9.84
CA LEU A 298 21.10 13.92 -10.40
C LEU A 298 22.11 14.79 -9.62
N ASN A 299 23.34 14.33 -9.54
CA ASN A 299 24.45 15.13 -9.02
C ASN A 299 24.72 16.36 -9.90
N ASP A 300 25.51 17.33 -9.43
CA ASP A 300 25.80 18.57 -10.15
C ASP A 300 26.43 18.34 -11.54
N ALA A 301 27.09 17.22 -11.73
CA ALA A 301 27.70 16.85 -13.02
C ALA A 301 26.69 16.16 -13.97
N GLY A 302 25.49 15.80 -13.50
CA GLY A 302 24.48 15.07 -14.28
C GLY A 302 24.85 13.62 -14.64
N THR A 303 25.80 13.02 -13.92
CA THR A 303 26.40 11.72 -14.27
C THR A 303 25.99 10.56 -13.35
N ALA A 304 25.32 10.84 -12.25
CA ALA A 304 24.85 9.85 -11.28
C ALA A 304 23.67 10.37 -10.46
N ARG A 305 22.84 9.49 -9.98
CA ARG A 305 21.83 9.79 -8.97
C ARG A 305 22.49 9.95 -7.60
N THR A 306 21.97 10.87 -6.77
CA THR A 306 22.56 11.13 -5.44
C THR A 306 22.25 10.05 -4.42
N GLY A 307 21.23 9.22 -4.64
CA GLY A 307 20.73 8.24 -3.67
C GLY A 307 20.01 8.87 -2.47
N THR A 308 19.86 10.18 -2.46
CA THR A 308 19.18 10.93 -1.39
C THR A 308 17.86 11.49 -1.92
N LEU A 309 16.78 11.12 -1.29
CA LEU A 309 15.44 11.54 -1.67
C LEU A 309 15.27 13.06 -1.60
N ASP A 310 14.84 13.70 -2.70
CA ASP A 310 14.22 15.03 -2.66
C ASP A 310 12.69 14.84 -2.70
N PRO A 311 11.99 15.10 -1.60
CA PRO A 311 10.58 14.81 -1.49
C PRO A 311 9.68 15.64 -2.41
N MET A 312 10.22 16.68 -3.07
CA MET A 312 9.49 17.54 -4.00
C MET A 312 9.88 17.35 -5.46
N LEU A 313 10.82 16.45 -5.76
CA LEU A 313 11.28 16.20 -7.13
C LEU A 313 10.40 15.17 -7.81
N VAL A 314 9.96 15.45 -9.02
CA VAL A 314 9.33 14.50 -9.94
C VAL A 314 10.33 14.17 -11.05
N ALA A 315 10.79 12.93 -11.12
CA ALA A 315 11.59 12.43 -12.23
C ALA A 315 10.70 11.67 -13.21
N PHE A 316 11.03 11.72 -14.49
CA PHE A 316 10.32 10.98 -15.53
C PHE A 316 11.28 10.37 -16.55
N SER A 317 10.96 9.15 -16.97
CA SER A 317 11.72 8.41 -17.98
C SER A 317 11.59 9.03 -19.37
N ASP A 318 12.34 8.52 -20.33
CA ASP A 318 12.01 8.73 -21.75
C ASP A 318 10.70 8.03 -22.12
N GLN A 319 10.05 8.49 -23.18
CA GLN A 319 8.80 7.92 -23.68
C GLN A 319 8.96 6.45 -24.03
N GLU A 320 8.02 5.63 -23.59
CA GLU A 320 8.01 4.17 -23.80
C GLU A 320 9.28 3.44 -23.31
N SER A 321 10.02 4.03 -22.37
CA SER A 321 11.23 3.44 -21.79
C SER A 321 11.16 3.40 -20.26
N ILE A 322 11.49 2.27 -19.67
CA ILE A 322 11.69 2.13 -18.24
C ILE A 322 13.16 2.27 -17.84
N THR A 323 14.06 2.23 -18.80
CA THR A 323 15.52 2.17 -18.57
C THR A 323 16.21 3.51 -18.80
N GLU A 324 15.68 4.38 -19.65
CA GLU A 324 16.33 5.64 -20.03
C GLU A 324 15.79 6.81 -19.20
N TRP A 325 16.65 7.39 -18.37
CA TRP A 325 16.34 8.49 -17.46
C TRP A 325 17.33 9.65 -17.54
N GLU A 326 18.33 9.55 -18.43
CA GLU A 326 19.28 10.63 -18.66
C GLU A 326 18.64 11.73 -19.51
N PRO A 327 18.54 12.98 -19.01
CA PRO A 327 18.04 14.08 -19.81
C PRO A 327 18.98 14.38 -20.98
N GLN A 328 18.50 14.22 -22.22
CA GLN A 328 19.25 14.50 -23.45
C GLN A 328 18.41 15.36 -24.40
N THR A 329 19.07 16.07 -25.32
CA THR A 329 18.37 16.89 -26.32
C THR A 329 17.55 16.05 -27.32
N THR A 330 17.79 14.74 -27.38
CA THR A 330 17.18 13.80 -28.32
C THR A 330 16.10 12.92 -27.71
N ASN A 331 15.89 12.99 -26.39
CA ASN A 331 14.88 12.23 -25.68
C ASN A 331 13.97 13.14 -24.85
N THR A 332 13.03 12.55 -24.15
CA THR A 332 12.02 13.23 -23.33
C THR A 332 12.20 13.03 -21.83
N ALA A 333 13.26 12.31 -21.43
CA ALA A 333 13.58 12.10 -20.01
C ALA A 333 13.93 13.40 -19.29
N GLY A 334 13.60 13.50 -18.01
CA GLY A 334 13.90 14.71 -17.25
C GLY A 334 13.41 14.67 -15.82
N SER A 335 13.40 15.84 -15.21
CA SER A 335 12.84 16.02 -13.87
C SER A 335 12.36 17.45 -13.66
N VAL A 336 11.42 17.61 -12.76
CA VAL A 336 10.89 18.91 -12.33
C VAL A 336 10.69 18.91 -10.83
N ARG A 337 11.07 19.99 -10.15
CA ARG A 337 10.83 20.16 -8.72
C ARG A 337 9.61 21.03 -8.49
N LEU A 338 8.65 20.53 -7.72
CA LEU A 338 7.46 21.28 -7.33
C LEU A 338 7.83 22.39 -6.33
N SER A 339 7.10 23.50 -6.36
CA SER A 339 7.49 24.73 -5.64
C SER A 339 6.67 25.01 -4.36
N VAL A 340 5.49 24.40 -4.22
CA VAL A 340 4.60 24.63 -3.07
C VAL A 340 4.40 23.33 -2.31
N GLY A 341 4.72 23.37 -1.02
CA GLY A 341 4.70 22.22 -0.12
C GLY A 341 6.09 21.84 0.37
N SER A 342 6.18 20.85 1.21
CA SER A 342 7.41 20.29 1.76
C SER A 342 7.69 18.86 1.28
N GLU A 343 6.65 18.12 0.96
CA GLU A 343 6.75 16.77 0.39
C GLU A 343 5.55 16.43 -0.52
N ILE A 344 5.80 15.56 -1.48
CA ILE A 344 4.76 14.94 -2.29
C ILE A 344 4.13 13.79 -1.49
N ILE A 345 2.83 13.92 -1.23
CA ILE A 345 2.07 12.87 -0.53
C ILE A 345 1.74 11.73 -1.47
N GLY A 346 1.27 12.04 -2.67
CA GLY A 346 0.96 11.03 -3.68
C GLY A 346 0.45 11.63 -4.98
N GLY A 347 0.14 10.76 -5.93
CA GLY A 347 -0.42 11.15 -7.21
C GLY A 347 -1.34 10.07 -7.79
N ILE A 348 -2.15 10.45 -8.75
CA ILE A 348 -3.05 9.55 -9.48
C ILE A 348 -3.17 9.96 -10.94
N ARG A 349 -3.33 8.97 -11.81
CA ARG A 349 -3.68 9.23 -13.21
C ARG A 349 -5.11 9.77 -13.33
N SER A 350 -5.29 10.78 -14.16
CA SER A 350 -6.57 11.25 -14.65
C SER A 350 -6.58 11.15 -16.19
N ARG A 351 -7.70 11.50 -16.83
CA ARG A 351 -7.92 11.20 -18.28
C ARG A 351 -6.86 11.71 -19.24
N GLN A 352 -6.21 12.85 -18.96
CA GLN A 352 -5.21 13.48 -19.85
C GLN A 352 -4.05 14.09 -19.07
N GLU A 353 -4.00 13.87 -17.77
CA GLU A 353 -3.03 14.47 -16.87
C GLU A 353 -2.75 13.55 -15.68
N THR A 354 -1.61 13.72 -15.08
CA THR A 354 -1.29 13.12 -13.78
C THR A 354 -1.46 14.19 -12.72
N LEU A 355 -2.32 13.93 -11.75
CA LEU A 355 -2.53 14.80 -10.60
C LEU A 355 -1.55 14.41 -9.50
N VAL A 356 -0.87 15.40 -8.93
CA VAL A 356 0.13 15.20 -7.87
C VAL A 356 -0.19 16.14 -6.71
N TRP A 357 -0.35 15.56 -5.52
CA TRP A 357 -0.56 16.30 -4.28
C TRP A 357 0.72 16.40 -3.49
N THR A 358 0.98 17.61 -3.05
CA THR A 358 1.89 17.84 -1.92
C THR A 358 1.07 17.90 -0.62
N ASP A 359 1.76 18.06 0.50
CA ASP A 359 1.13 18.36 1.79
C ASP A 359 0.25 19.64 1.77
N GLN A 360 0.45 20.55 0.80
CA GLN A 360 -0.25 21.83 0.75
C GLN A 360 -0.99 22.14 -0.55
N ALA A 361 -0.68 21.45 -1.64
CA ALA A 361 -1.16 21.87 -2.97
C ALA A 361 -1.46 20.68 -3.88
N LEU A 362 -2.29 20.95 -4.89
CA LEU A 362 -2.56 20.06 -6.01
C LEU A 362 -1.91 20.61 -7.28
N TYR A 363 -1.15 19.77 -7.97
CA TYR A 363 -0.56 20.01 -9.27
C TYR A 363 -1.15 19.09 -10.34
N SER A 364 -1.16 19.60 -11.58
CA SER A 364 -1.42 18.81 -12.79
C SER A 364 -0.13 18.73 -13.60
N ILE A 365 0.23 17.53 -14.04
CA ILE A 365 1.33 17.25 -14.95
C ILE A 365 0.72 16.73 -16.23
N GLN A 366 0.89 17.47 -17.33
CA GLN A 366 0.29 17.19 -18.61
C GLN A 366 1.38 17.11 -19.69
N PHE A 367 1.34 16.09 -20.55
CA PHE A 367 2.23 15.97 -21.68
C PHE A 367 1.92 17.04 -22.73
N VAL A 368 2.92 17.82 -23.10
CA VAL A 368 2.82 18.91 -24.11
C VAL A 368 3.79 18.70 -25.26
N GLY A 369 4.66 17.71 -25.15
CA GLY A 369 5.67 17.41 -26.14
C GLY A 369 6.89 18.35 -26.12
N PRO A 370 7.92 18.03 -26.93
CA PRO A 370 9.14 18.82 -26.99
C PRO A 370 8.87 20.29 -27.37
N PRO A 371 9.65 21.25 -26.82
CA PRO A 371 10.86 21.06 -26.02
C PRO A 371 10.63 20.93 -24.50
N LEU A 372 9.42 21.09 -24.00
CA LEU A 372 9.13 21.10 -22.55
C LEU A 372 8.78 19.73 -21.99
N THR A 373 8.42 18.77 -22.81
CA THR A 373 7.89 17.45 -22.47
C THR A 373 6.61 17.54 -21.66
N PHE A 374 6.67 18.09 -20.42
CA PHE A 374 5.51 18.24 -19.53
C PHE A 374 5.28 19.70 -19.10
N ALA A 375 4.01 20.09 -19.11
CA ALA A 375 3.54 21.29 -18.42
C ALA A 375 3.14 20.91 -16.99
N VAL A 376 3.70 21.61 -16.02
CA VAL A 376 3.39 21.43 -14.59
C VAL A 376 2.65 22.66 -14.10
N ASN A 377 1.37 22.50 -13.76
CA ASN A 377 0.50 23.57 -13.38
C ASN A 377 0.05 23.42 -11.90
N LEU A 378 0.17 24.48 -11.14
CA LEU A 378 -0.42 24.57 -9.81
C LEU A 378 -1.93 24.79 -9.96
N ILE A 379 -2.74 23.83 -9.52
CA ILE A 379 -4.21 23.88 -9.64
C ILE A 379 -4.84 24.55 -8.41
N SER A 380 -4.39 24.17 -7.21
CA SER A 380 -4.97 24.65 -5.96
C SER A 380 -3.95 24.64 -4.84
N GLN A 381 -4.13 25.55 -3.86
CA GLN A 381 -3.38 25.58 -2.61
C GLN A 381 -4.35 25.43 -1.43
N GLY A 382 -3.86 24.89 -0.31
CA GLY A 382 -4.66 24.60 0.88
C GLY A 382 -5.60 23.40 0.71
N THR A 383 -5.34 22.55 -0.28
CA THR A 383 -6.14 21.36 -0.59
C THR A 383 -5.25 20.13 -0.66
N GLY A 384 -4.30 20.03 0.26
CA GLY A 384 -3.39 18.91 0.38
C GLY A 384 -4.13 17.58 0.61
N MET A 385 -3.43 16.48 0.41
CA MET A 385 -3.98 15.13 0.60
C MET A 385 -3.58 14.60 1.98
N LEU A 386 -4.52 13.97 2.70
CA LEU A 386 -4.30 13.46 4.06
C LEU A 386 -3.28 12.30 4.09
N ALA A 387 -3.32 11.42 3.10
CA ALA A 387 -2.51 10.20 3.04
C ALA A 387 -2.28 9.77 1.58
N PRO A 388 -1.26 8.94 1.28
CA PRO A 388 -0.91 8.59 -0.10
C PRO A 388 -2.00 7.92 -0.94
N ASN A 389 -2.90 7.17 -0.30
CA ASN A 389 -3.90 6.34 -0.99
C ASN A 389 -5.33 6.85 -0.85
N VAL A 390 -5.56 8.11 -0.44
CA VAL A 390 -6.92 8.65 -0.22
C VAL A 390 -7.52 9.37 -1.43
N ALA A 391 -6.84 9.35 -2.57
CA ALA A 391 -7.36 9.86 -3.83
C ALA A 391 -7.78 8.72 -4.75
N ILE A 392 -8.91 8.90 -5.45
CA ILE A 392 -9.45 7.91 -6.39
C ILE A 392 -10.09 8.57 -7.60
N ASN A 393 -9.89 7.97 -8.77
CA ASN A 393 -10.51 8.41 -10.02
C ASN A 393 -11.86 7.69 -10.20
N ALA A 394 -12.94 8.47 -10.31
CA ALA A 394 -14.29 8.00 -10.59
C ALA A 394 -14.82 8.64 -11.88
N PRO A 395 -15.91 8.12 -12.49
CA PRO A 395 -16.44 8.65 -13.75
C PRO A 395 -16.76 10.15 -13.74
N SER A 396 -17.06 10.71 -12.59
CA SER A 396 -17.42 12.13 -12.43
C SER A 396 -16.26 13.05 -12.05
N GLY A 397 -15.05 12.51 -11.86
CA GLY A 397 -13.84 13.26 -11.51
C GLY A 397 -12.97 12.53 -10.50
N VAL A 398 -11.89 13.17 -10.06
CA VAL A 398 -11.00 12.66 -9.02
C VAL A 398 -11.45 13.17 -7.66
N TYR A 399 -11.56 12.27 -6.70
CA TYR A 399 -11.98 12.56 -5.33
C TYR A 399 -10.86 12.27 -4.36
N TRP A 400 -10.71 13.09 -3.31
CA TRP A 400 -9.74 12.83 -2.24
C TRP A 400 -10.20 13.34 -0.88
N MET A 401 -9.62 12.78 0.14
CA MET A 401 -9.76 13.20 1.52
C MET A 401 -8.58 14.07 1.91
N ALA A 402 -8.86 15.25 2.43
CA ALA A 402 -7.90 16.16 3.04
C ALA A 402 -8.14 16.23 4.55
N GLU A 403 -7.28 16.91 5.28
CA GLU A 403 -7.40 17.08 6.72
C GLU A 403 -8.67 17.83 7.12
N ASP A 404 -9.10 18.80 6.31
CA ASP A 404 -10.25 19.68 6.57
C ASP A 404 -11.55 19.22 5.90
N GLY A 405 -11.52 18.13 5.08
CA GLY A 405 -12.72 17.63 4.41
C GLY A 405 -12.46 16.81 3.14
N PHE A 406 -13.50 16.70 2.34
CA PHE A 406 -13.49 15.94 1.10
C PHE A 406 -13.57 16.86 -0.10
N TYR A 407 -12.84 16.53 -1.15
CA TYR A 407 -12.73 17.35 -2.35
C TYR A 407 -12.95 16.53 -3.61
N ARG A 408 -13.28 17.25 -4.68
CA ARG A 408 -13.41 16.72 -6.04
C ARG A 408 -12.68 17.63 -7.02
N TYR A 409 -12.04 17.02 -8.02
CA TYR A 409 -11.50 17.70 -9.18
C TYR A 409 -12.12 17.15 -10.48
N ASN A 410 -12.66 18.06 -11.29
CA ASN A 410 -13.19 17.78 -12.62
C ASN A 410 -12.87 18.91 -13.61
N GLY A 411 -11.63 19.40 -13.55
CA GLY A 411 -11.19 20.62 -14.23
C GLY A 411 -11.13 21.83 -13.29
N SER A 412 -11.80 21.76 -12.14
CA SER A 412 -11.68 22.72 -11.03
C SER A 412 -11.81 21.98 -9.70
N VAL A 413 -11.16 22.51 -8.65
CA VAL A 413 -11.25 21.94 -7.30
C VAL A 413 -12.54 22.44 -6.63
N GLN A 414 -13.30 21.51 -6.09
CA GLN A 414 -14.53 21.77 -5.35
C GLN A 414 -14.51 21.03 -4.03
N ARG A 415 -14.80 21.70 -2.94
CA ARG A 415 -15.05 21.07 -1.64
C ARG A 415 -16.44 20.45 -1.65
N LEU A 416 -16.56 19.21 -1.18
CA LEU A 416 -17.84 18.53 -1.04
C LEU A 416 -18.52 18.96 0.25
N GLU A 417 -19.82 19.22 0.17
CA GLU A 417 -20.64 19.40 1.37
C GLU A 417 -20.84 18.03 2.03
N CYS A 418 -20.25 17.85 3.20
CA CYS A 418 -20.28 16.57 3.89
C CYS A 418 -21.13 16.67 5.15
N THR A 419 -22.21 15.89 5.20
CA THR A 419 -23.16 15.87 6.32
C THR A 419 -22.70 15.00 7.50
N VAL A 420 -21.52 14.39 7.39
CA VAL A 420 -20.91 13.53 8.42
C VAL A 420 -19.47 13.92 8.74
N LEU A 421 -19.03 15.12 8.31
CA LEU A 421 -17.63 15.54 8.41
C LEU A 421 -17.14 15.58 9.86
N SER A 422 -17.89 16.22 10.74
CA SER A 422 -17.55 16.35 12.17
C SER A 422 -17.43 14.98 12.83
N TYR A 423 -18.30 14.04 12.46
CA TYR A 423 -18.24 12.67 12.94
C TYR A 423 -16.95 11.97 12.49
N VAL A 424 -16.59 12.04 11.21
CA VAL A 424 -15.38 11.42 10.67
C VAL A 424 -14.14 12.01 11.34
N GLN A 425 -14.06 13.36 11.45
CA GLN A 425 -12.90 14.03 12.04
C GLN A 425 -12.71 13.71 13.54
N GLN A 426 -13.79 13.55 14.30
CA GLN A 426 -13.73 13.18 15.71
C GLN A 426 -13.32 11.72 15.93
N ASN A 427 -13.62 10.86 14.98
CA ASN A 427 -13.34 9.43 15.06
C ASN A 427 -12.00 9.03 14.43
N LEU A 428 -11.52 9.77 13.45
CA LEU A 428 -10.29 9.45 12.73
C LEU A 428 -9.08 9.44 13.67
N ASP A 429 -8.36 8.33 13.67
CA ASP A 429 -7.06 8.22 14.32
C ASP A 429 -5.98 8.88 13.45
N MET A 430 -5.71 10.14 13.71
CA MET A 430 -4.69 10.91 12.99
C MET A 430 -3.29 10.32 13.14
N SER A 431 -3.00 9.60 14.23
CA SER A 431 -1.71 8.92 14.41
C SER A 431 -1.49 7.78 13.41
N GLN A 432 -2.57 7.27 12.80
CA GLN A 432 -2.55 6.20 11.80
C GLN A 432 -3.14 6.62 10.44
N ALA A 433 -3.26 7.93 10.19
CA ALA A 433 -3.91 8.47 8.99
C ALA A 433 -3.32 7.96 7.67
N TYR A 434 -2.03 7.64 7.61
CA TYR A 434 -1.37 7.10 6.42
C TYR A 434 -1.88 5.71 5.99
N LYS A 435 -2.66 5.03 6.85
CA LYS A 435 -3.37 3.79 6.48
C LYS A 435 -4.65 4.04 5.69
N CYS A 436 -5.20 5.27 5.74
CA CYS A 436 -6.41 5.62 5.02
C CYS A 436 -6.25 5.35 3.52
N PHE A 437 -7.32 4.86 2.90
CA PHE A 437 -7.37 4.67 1.46
C PHE A 437 -8.76 4.92 0.91
N ALA A 438 -8.83 5.26 -0.37
CA ALA A 438 -10.07 5.49 -1.10
C ALA A 438 -10.29 4.43 -2.17
N ILE A 439 -11.56 4.14 -2.44
CA ILE A 439 -11.98 3.30 -3.56
C ILE A 439 -13.16 3.94 -4.30
N ALA A 440 -13.32 3.59 -5.56
CA ALA A 440 -14.55 3.84 -6.31
C ALA A 440 -15.31 2.52 -6.43
N ASN A 441 -16.61 2.54 -6.16
CA ASN A 441 -17.54 1.47 -6.50
C ASN A 441 -18.41 2.00 -7.63
N LYS A 442 -17.99 1.76 -8.88
CA LYS A 442 -18.60 2.34 -10.08
C LYS A 442 -20.01 1.84 -10.30
N GLN A 443 -20.30 0.59 -9.93
CA GLN A 443 -21.62 -0.02 -10.05
C GLN A 443 -22.70 0.76 -9.28
N PHE A 444 -22.34 1.32 -8.14
CA PHE A 444 -23.25 2.05 -7.26
C PHE A 444 -23.04 3.57 -7.28
N ASN A 445 -22.10 4.06 -8.09
CA ASN A 445 -21.73 5.49 -8.18
C ASN A 445 -21.23 6.06 -6.86
N GLU A 446 -20.40 5.30 -6.18
CA GLU A 446 -19.91 5.60 -4.85
C GLU A 446 -18.40 5.80 -4.84
N VAL A 447 -17.93 6.69 -3.97
CA VAL A 447 -16.55 6.80 -3.52
C VAL A 447 -16.54 6.51 -2.03
N TRP A 448 -15.66 5.62 -1.62
CA TRP A 448 -15.50 5.22 -0.23
C TRP A 448 -14.14 5.62 0.28
N TRP A 449 -14.06 6.09 1.52
CA TRP A 449 -12.82 6.28 2.26
C TRP A 449 -12.85 5.41 3.50
N PHE A 450 -11.86 4.55 3.59
CA PHE A 450 -11.63 3.69 4.75
C PHE A 450 -10.62 4.36 5.68
N TYR A 451 -10.87 4.32 6.98
CA TYR A 451 -10.02 4.98 7.96
C TYR A 451 -9.96 4.22 9.29
N PRO A 452 -8.82 4.33 10.04
CA PRO A 452 -8.70 3.83 11.40
C PRO A 452 -9.46 4.74 12.37
N SER A 453 -10.15 4.16 13.34
CA SER A 453 -10.92 4.91 14.33
C SER A 453 -10.25 4.87 15.70
N THR A 454 -10.22 6.02 16.39
CA THR A 454 -9.78 6.13 17.79
C THR A 454 -10.68 5.37 18.75
N GLN A 455 -11.97 5.20 18.41
CA GLN A 455 -12.94 4.50 19.25
C GLN A 455 -12.69 2.99 19.29
N ASP A 456 -12.14 2.44 18.19
CA ASP A 456 -11.93 0.99 18.08
C ASP A 456 -10.58 0.55 18.68
N GLY A 457 -9.68 1.49 18.97
CA GLY A 457 -8.44 1.31 19.71
C GLY A 457 -7.41 0.35 19.10
N THR A 458 -7.63 -0.10 17.86
CA THR A 458 -6.76 -1.08 17.18
C THR A 458 -5.64 -0.41 16.39
N GLY A 459 -5.78 0.88 16.07
CA GLY A 459 -4.91 1.59 15.13
C GLY A 459 -4.93 1.00 13.70
N GLU A 460 -5.94 0.17 13.38
CA GLU A 460 -6.13 -0.41 12.05
C GLU A 460 -7.44 0.10 11.43
N ILE A 461 -7.56 -0.02 10.11
CA ILE A 461 -8.78 0.35 9.38
C ILE A 461 -9.96 -0.42 9.95
N SER A 462 -10.97 0.30 10.40
CA SER A 462 -12.16 -0.25 11.04
C SER A 462 -13.45 0.37 10.52
N ARG A 463 -13.39 1.57 9.95
CA ARG A 463 -14.56 2.34 9.54
C ARG A 463 -14.45 2.85 8.11
N TYR A 464 -15.59 3.18 7.55
CA TYR A 464 -15.68 3.81 6.24
C TYR A 464 -16.70 4.95 6.22
N VAL A 465 -16.50 5.84 5.25
CA VAL A 465 -17.49 6.83 4.81
C VAL A 465 -17.70 6.70 3.31
N ILE A 466 -18.95 6.70 2.88
CA ILE A 466 -19.36 6.59 1.47
C ILE A 466 -19.94 7.93 1.02
N TYR A 467 -19.57 8.35 -0.17
CA TYR A 467 -20.21 9.43 -0.90
C TYR A 467 -20.77 8.92 -2.23
N ASN A 468 -22.10 8.99 -2.40
CA ASN A 468 -22.73 8.73 -3.69
C ASN A 468 -22.70 10.02 -4.51
N TYR A 469 -21.91 10.02 -5.60
CA TYR A 469 -21.66 11.22 -6.38
C TYR A 469 -22.79 11.58 -7.38
N LEU A 470 -23.79 10.73 -7.57
CA LEU A 470 -24.99 11.05 -8.35
C LEU A 470 -26.11 11.63 -7.46
N GLU A 471 -26.28 11.08 -6.27
CA GLU A 471 -27.37 11.45 -5.36
C GLU A 471 -26.93 12.49 -4.32
N ASN A 472 -25.63 12.81 -4.23
CA ASN A 472 -25.02 13.69 -3.22
C ASN A 472 -25.41 13.27 -1.80
N THR A 473 -25.34 11.98 -1.51
CA THR A 473 -25.68 11.41 -0.20
C THR A 473 -24.45 10.79 0.45
N TRP A 474 -24.41 10.85 1.78
CA TRP A 474 -23.36 10.30 2.59
C TRP A 474 -23.87 9.11 3.41
N SER A 475 -23.04 8.09 3.58
CA SER A 475 -23.27 6.96 4.48
C SER A 475 -22.00 6.69 5.29
N ILE A 476 -22.15 6.13 6.46
CA ILE A 476 -21.05 5.73 7.36
C ILE A 476 -21.26 4.29 7.81
N GLY A 477 -20.22 3.66 8.31
CA GLY A 477 -20.33 2.32 8.91
C GLY A 477 -18.98 1.73 9.30
N GLU A 478 -19.06 0.50 9.75
CA GLU A 478 -17.93 -0.30 10.23
C GLU A 478 -17.67 -1.44 9.26
N LEU A 479 -16.46 -1.53 8.75
CA LEU A 479 -15.98 -2.62 7.93
C LEU A 479 -14.46 -2.64 7.92
N VAL A 480 -13.88 -3.75 8.35
CA VAL A 480 -12.44 -3.94 8.36
C VAL A 480 -11.98 -4.43 6.98
N ARG A 481 -11.25 -3.58 6.26
CA ARG A 481 -10.55 -3.93 5.01
C ARG A 481 -9.23 -3.18 4.97
N THR A 482 -8.18 -3.82 4.49
CA THR A 482 -6.84 -3.21 4.46
C THR A 482 -6.42 -2.72 3.08
N ALA A 483 -7.03 -3.26 2.04
CA ALA A 483 -6.96 -2.79 0.66
C ALA A 483 -8.20 -3.24 -0.10
N TRP A 484 -8.52 -2.51 -1.17
CA TRP A 484 -9.68 -2.78 -2.01
C TRP A 484 -9.42 -2.32 -3.45
N VAL A 485 -9.92 -3.06 -4.43
CA VAL A 485 -9.96 -2.68 -5.84
C VAL A 485 -11.34 -2.95 -6.41
N ASP A 486 -11.82 -2.04 -7.27
CA ASP A 486 -13.14 -2.12 -7.90
C ASP A 486 -13.20 -3.20 -9.00
N GLU A 487 -14.39 -3.52 -9.44
CA GLU A 487 -14.63 -4.33 -10.64
C GLU A 487 -13.98 -3.65 -11.87
N ASP A 488 -13.14 -4.37 -12.58
CA ASP A 488 -12.51 -3.95 -13.82
C ASP A 488 -11.94 -5.18 -14.54
N VAL A 489 -10.73 -5.60 -14.20
CA VAL A 489 -10.12 -6.85 -14.69
C VAL A 489 -10.85 -8.08 -14.14
N PHE A 490 -11.29 -8.01 -12.89
CA PHE A 490 -12.09 -9.04 -12.22
C PHE A 490 -13.56 -8.65 -12.22
N GLU A 491 -14.45 -9.65 -12.26
CA GLU A 491 -15.90 -9.45 -12.35
C GLU A 491 -16.52 -8.87 -11.08
N GLU A 492 -15.88 -9.10 -9.94
CA GLU A 492 -16.30 -8.64 -8.62
C GLU A 492 -15.21 -7.76 -7.99
N PRO A 493 -15.56 -6.76 -7.21
CA PRO A 493 -14.59 -6.01 -6.44
C PRO A 493 -13.84 -6.94 -5.47
N LEU A 494 -12.55 -6.70 -5.28
CA LEU A 494 -11.69 -7.51 -4.43
C LEU A 494 -11.16 -6.70 -3.25
N ALA A 495 -11.17 -7.30 -2.06
CA ALA A 495 -10.61 -6.67 -0.86
C ALA A 495 -9.84 -7.66 -0.01
N THR A 496 -8.96 -7.15 0.84
CA THR A 496 -8.11 -7.97 1.70
C THR A 496 -8.45 -7.80 3.18
N LEU A 497 -8.38 -8.91 3.90
CA LEU A 497 -8.51 -8.98 5.35
C LEU A 497 -7.77 -10.22 5.89
N SER A 498 -6.92 -10.03 6.90
CA SER A 498 -6.29 -11.12 7.66
C SER A 498 -5.60 -12.19 6.81
N GLY A 499 -4.87 -11.77 5.77
CA GLY A 499 -4.14 -12.68 4.88
C GLY A 499 -5.00 -13.40 3.84
N TYR A 500 -6.30 -13.06 3.71
CA TYR A 500 -7.19 -13.58 2.69
C TYR A 500 -7.63 -12.49 1.71
N LEU A 501 -7.95 -12.94 0.50
CA LEU A 501 -8.61 -12.13 -0.53
C LEU A 501 -10.09 -12.50 -0.57
N TYR A 502 -10.95 -11.49 -0.59
CA TYR A 502 -12.41 -11.63 -0.63
C TYR A 502 -12.98 -10.96 -1.87
N ASN A 503 -13.92 -11.62 -2.52
CA ASN A 503 -14.88 -11.00 -3.42
C ASN A 503 -15.86 -10.17 -2.59
N GLN A 504 -16.14 -8.96 -3.03
CA GLN A 504 -17.07 -8.04 -2.37
C GLN A 504 -18.33 -7.87 -3.21
N GLU A 505 -19.37 -7.30 -2.62
CA GLU A 505 -20.68 -7.07 -3.27
C GLU A 505 -21.32 -8.36 -3.82
N THR A 506 -20.98 -9.52 -3.23
CA THR A 506 -21.48 -10.83 -3.65
C THR A 506 -22.32 -11.47 -2.55
N GLY A 507 -23.52 -11.95 -2.91
CA GLY A 507 -24.44 -12.53 -1.94
C GLY A 507 -24.99 -11.54 -0.90
N GLN A 508 -25.42 -12.06 0.24
CA GLN A 508 -26.01 -11.28 1.33
C GLN A 508 -25.46 -11.69 2.71
N ASP A 509 -24.37 -12.42 2.74
CA ASP A 509 -23.74 -12.94 3.95
C ASP A 509 -22.27 -12.56 4.02
N ALA A 510 -21.64 -12.84 5.16
CA ALA A 510 -20.25 -12.61 5.45
C ALA A 510 -19.51 -13.96 5.40
N ASP A 511 -19.09 -14.40 4.20
CA ASP A 511 -18.34 -15.65 3.99
C ASP A 511 -19.08 -16.87 4.60
N GLY A 512 -20.39 -16.99 4.31
CA GLY A 512 -21.25 -18.06 4.80
C GLY A 512 -21.84 -17.85 6.20
N SER A 513 -21.57 -16.71 6.83
CA SER A 513 -22.15 -16.29 8.11
C SER A 513 -23.10 -15.10 7.92
N PRO A 514 -24.10 -14.89 8.78
CA PRO A 514 -24.88 -13.65 8.75
C PRO A 514 -23.96 -12.42 8.86
N MET A 515 -24.28 -11.36 8.13
CA MET A 515 -23.61 -10.08 8.31
C MET A 515 -24.05 -9.46 9.64
N ASP A 516 -23.10 -9.26 10.53
CA ASP A 516 -23.35 -8.59 11.80
C ASP A 516 -23.37 -7.07 11.60
N ASN A 517 -23.98 -6.36 12.55
CA ASN A 517 -23.99 -4.89 12.62
C ASN A 517 -24.59 -4.19 11.38
N VAL A 518 -25.66 -4.77 10.80
CA VAL A 518 -26.42 -4.15 9.71
C VAL A 518 -27.58 -3.37 10.31
N PHE A 519 -27.50 -2.03 10.30
CA PHE A 519 -28.57 -1.20 10.84
C PHE A 519 -28.63 0.19 10.18
N ILE A 520 -29.76 0.84 10.36
CA ILE A 520 -29.95 2.27 10.12
C ILE A 520 -30.79 2.86 11.24
N GLU A 521 -30.40 4.02 11.72
CA GLU A 521 -31.04 4.73 12.83
C GLU A 521 -31.55 6.10 12.34
N SER A 522 -32.79 6.41 12.67
CA SER A 522 -33.35 7.74 12.39
C SER A 522 -32.97 8.72 13.49
N SER A 523 -32.90 9.99 13.14
CA SER A 523 -32.90 11.05 14.14
C SER A 523 -34.19 11.02 14.99
N ASP A 524 -34.14 11.61 16.16
CA ASP A 524 -35.29 11.75 17.04
C ASP A 524 -36.41 12.55 16.36
N PHE A 525 -37.64 12.12 16.57
CA PHE A 525 -38.80 12.82 16.08
C PHE A 525 -39.89 12.92 17.16
N ASP A 526 -40.53 14.07 17.23
CA ASP A 526 -41.63 14.34 18.15
C ASP A 526 -42.93 13.73 17.57
N LEU A 527 -43.55 12.85 18.32
CA LEU A 527 -44.82 12.21 17.92
C LEU A 527 -46.02 13.09 18.13
N GLN A 528 -45.83 14.36 18.59
CA GLN A 528 -46.87 15.31 18.94
C GLN A 528 -48.11 14.64 19.55
N ASP A 529 -48.20 14.61 20.89
CA ASP A 529 -49.40 14.15 21.61
C ASP A 529 -50.64 14.98 21.30
#